data_eefea417fa254573efc13738f7b6f173
#
_entry.id   eefea417fa254573efc13738f7b6f173
#
_cell.length_a   1.000
_cell.length_b   1.000
_cell.length_c   1.000
_cell.angle_alpha   90.00
_cell.angle_beta   90.00
_cell.angle_gamma   90.00
#
_symmetry.space_group_name_H-M   'P 1'
#
loop_
_entity.id
_entity.type
_entity.pdbx_description
1 polymer ?
#
loop_
_entity_poly.entity_id
_entity_poly.type
_entity_poly.pdbx_seq_one_letter_code
_entity_poly.pdbx_strand_id
1 'polypeptide(L)'
;MKPAEFMGFLHILENMKCNTRHSWTHTGRHESVAEHTFRVCCMAFLLEREFPELDMNRVLKMCLIHDWGEAVTGDIPSFLKTGGDEARELDAIHALTAKLPDREAELNALYAEMEARETPEAKFYKALDRLEAVIQHNEAPMST
;
A
#
# COMPACT_ATOMS: atom_id res chain seq x y z
N MET A 1 14.84 -3.72 17.31
CA MET A 1 13.94 -4.80 16.85
C MET A 1 14.57 -6.15 17.12
N LYS A 2 13.86 -7.06 17.78
CA LYS A 2 14.34 -8.43 18.03
C LYS A 2 14.15 -9.30 16.78
N PRO A 3 15.01 -10.30 16.52
CA PRO A 3 14.85 -11.18 15.33
C PRO A 3 13.47 -11.85 15.23
N ALA A 4 12.89 -12.26 16.36
CA ALA A 4 11.56 -12.87 16.38
C ALA A 4 10.44 -11.90 15.98
N GLU A 5 10.52 -10.64 16.39
CA GLU A 5 9.59 -9.58 15.99
C GLU A 5 9.68 -9.34 14.46
N PHE A 6 10.90 -9.23 13.96
CA PHE A 6 11.17 -9.06 12.52
C PHE A 6 10.59 -10.21 11.70
N MET A 7 10.93 -11.46 12.06
CA MET A 7 10.42 -12.64 11.34
C MET A 7 8.90 -12.77 11.44
N GLY A 8 8.32 -12.51 12.62
CA GLY A 8 6.88 -12.54 12.82
C GLY A 8 6.16 -11.51 11.96
N PHE A 9 6.71 -10.31 11.82
CA PHE A 9 6.13 -9.27 10.97
C PHE A 9 6.24 -9.63 9.48
N LEU A 10 7.39 -10.13 9.01
CA LEU A 10 7.55 -10.59 7.64
C LEU A 10 6.57 -11.72 7.28
N HIS A 11 6.29 -12.61 8.23
CA HIS A 11 5.33 -13.68 8.04
C HIS A 11 3.89 -13.14 7.82
N ILE A 12 3.51 -12.05 8.50
CA ILE A 12 2.24 -11.39 8.24
C ILE A 12 2.22 -10.76 6.85
N LEU A 13 3.29 -10.05 6.47
CA LEU A 13 3.39 -9.41 5.16
C LEU A 13 3.40 -10.41 3.99
N GLU A 14 3.71 -11.68 4.24
CA GLU A 14 3.61 -12.73 3.23
C GLU A 14 2.19 -12.85 2.65
N ASN A 15 1.16 -12.55 3.45
CA ASN A 15 -0.23 -12.54 2.99
C ASN A 15 -0.47 -11.55 1.83
N MET A 16 0.29 -10.48 1.72
CA MET A 16 0.17 -9.55 0.58
C MET A 16 0.47 -10.21 -0.77
N LYS A 17 1.24 -11.29 -0.78
CA LYS A 17 1.48 -12.09 -1.99
C LYS A 17 0.30 -12.98 -2.35
N CYS A 18 -0.48 -13.38 -1.35
CA CYS A 18 -1.61 -14.29 -1.49
C CYS A 18 -2.93 -13.53 -1.73
N ASN A 19 -3.05 -12.32 -1.19
CA ASN A 19 -4.22 -11.48 -1.38
C ASN A 19 -4.21 -10.87 -2.80
N THR A 20 -5.29 -11.11 -3.54
CA THR A 20 -5.44 -10.63 -4.91
C THR A 20 -6.35 -9.41 -4.97
N ARG A 21 -6.04 -8.52 -5.90
CA ARG A 21 -6.81 -7.31 -6.21
C ARG A 21 -7.89 -7.59 -7.26
N HIS A 22 -8.82 -6.65 -7.40
CA HIS A 22 -9.82 -6.67 -8.49
C HIS A 22 -9.20 -6.13 -9.79
N SER A 23 -8.07 -6.68 -10.18
CA SER A 23 -7.37 -6.36 -11.41
C SER A 23 -6.63 -7.59 -11.94
N TRP A 24 -6.35 -7.58 -13.23
CA TRP A 24 -5.78 -8.71 -13.94
C TRP A 24 -4.44 -8.31 -14.55
N THR A 25 -3.46 -9.20 -14.49
CA THR A 25 -2.23 -9.04 -15.25
C THR A 25 -2.49 -9.26 -16.73
N HIS A 26 -1.57 -8.83 -17.60
CA HIS A 26 -1.68 -9.05 -19.05
C HIS A 26 -1.73 -10.55 -19.43
N THR A 27 -1.30 -11.44 -18.53
CA THR A 27 -1.37 -12.89 -18.71
C THR A 27 -2.71 -13.51 -18.29
N GLY A 28 -3.64 -12.70 -17.78
CA GLY A 28 -4.99 -13.15 -17.43
C GLY A 28 -5.12 -13.80 -16.05
N ARG A 29 -4.19 -13.54 -15.12
CA ARG A 29 -4.33 -13.90 -13.71
C ARG A 29 -4.60 -12.65 -12.85
N HIS A 30 -5.20 -12.83 -11.69
CA HIS A 30 -5.33 -11.72 -10.74
C HIS A 30 -3.97 -11.22 -10.27
N GLU A 31 -3.85 -9.91 -10.16
CA GLU A 31 -2.72 -9.23 -9.54
C GLU A 31 -2.77 -9.42 -8.02
N SER A 32 -1.61 -9.61 -7.38
CA SER A 32 -1.52 -9.57 -5.91
C SER A 32 -1.33 -8.16 -5.39
N VAL A 33 -1.67 -7.92 -4.12
CA VAL A 33 -1.43 -6.64 -3.43
C VAL A 33 0.06 -6.31 -3.40
N ALA A 34 0.93 -7.31 -3.22
CA ALA A 34 2.38 -7.11 -3.24
C ALA A 34 2.89 -6.65 -4.61
N GLU A 35 2.34 -7.16 -5.71
CA GLU A 35 2.73 -6.76 -7.07
C GLU A 35 2.33 -5.33 -7.38
N HIS A 36 1.13 -4.93 -6.98
CA HIS A 36 0.68 -3.55 -7.03
C HIS A 36 1.62 -2.62 -6.24
N THR A 37 1.85 -2.91 -4.98
CA THR A 37 2.74 -2.13 -4.10
C THR A 37 4.14 -1.99 -4.70
N PHE A 38 4.71 -3.07 -5.23
CA PHE A 38 6.01 -3.03 -5.90
C PHE A 38 6.01 -2.03 -7.06
N ARG A 39 5.00 -2.07 -7.93
CA ARG A 39 4.95 -1.16 -9.09
C ARG A 39 4.71 0.29 -8.69
N VAL A 40 3.89 0.56 -7.68
CA VAL A 40 3.73 1.91 -7.11
C VAL A 40 5.06 2.47 -6.59
N CYS A 41 5.85 1.65 -5.87
CA CYS A 41 7.19 2.04 -5.42
C CYS A 41 8.15 2.31 -6.59
N CYS A 42 8.11 1.49 -7.66
CA CYS A 42 8.90 1.73 -8.87
C CYS A 42 8.54 3.06 -9.54
N MET A 43 7.24 3.39 -9.61
CA MET A 43 6.78 4.67 -10.16
C MET A 43 7.33 5.85 -9.36
N ALA A 44 7.28 5.81 -8.02
CA ALA A 44 7.84 6.84 -7.16
C ALA A 44 9.35 7.00 -7.39
N PHE A 45 10.09 5.91 -7.42
CA PHE A 45 11.53 5.93 -7.68
C PHE A 45 11.89 6.54 -9.04
N LEU A 46 11.16 6.16 -10.10
CA LEU A 46 11.42 6.65 -11.46
C LEU A 46 11.09 8.14 -11.61
N LEU A 47 10.14 8.66 -10.85
CA LEU A 47 9.71 10.06 -10.90
C LEU A 47 10.47 10.98 -9.93
N GLU A 48 11.40 10.46 -9.13
CA GLU A 48 12.12 11.21 -8.11
C GLU A 48 12.76 12.50 -8.66
N ARG A 49 13.33 12.43 -9.85
CA ARG A 49 14.02 13.59 -10.46
C ARG A 49 13.09 14.59 -11.13
N GLU A 50 11.87 14.16 -11.43
CA GLU A 50 10.84 15.00 -12.07
C GLU A 50 10.11 15.89 -11.04
N PHE A 51 10.17 15.51 -9.75
CA PHE A 51 9.52 16.21 -8.63
C PHE A 51 10.54 16.50 -7.51
N PRO A 52 11.56 17.32 -7.76
CA PRO A 52 12.65 17.57 -6.81
C PRO A 52 12.20 18.34 -5.55
N GLU A 53 11.00 18.94 -5.57
CA GLU A 53 10.40 19.63 -4.44
C GLU A 53 9.78 18.68 -3.38
N LEU A 54 9.59 17.41 -3.73
CA LEU A 54 9.00 16.42 -2.82
C LEU A 54 10.07 15.67 -2.03
N ASP A 55 9.79 15.36 -0.77
CA ASP A 55 10.53 14.34 -0.03
C ASP A 55 10.15 12.95 -0.58
N MET A 56 10.86 12.53 -1.63
CA MET A 56 10.57 11.25 -2.29
C MET A 56 10.86 10.04 -1.40
N ASN A 57 11.77 10.16 -0.43
CA ASN A 57 11.96 9.12 0.59
C ASN A 57 10.69 8.90 1.43
N ARG A 58 10.01 10.00 1.77
CA ARG A 58 8.75 9.96 2.48
C ARG A 58 7.64 9.38 1.62
N VAL A 59 7.56 9.77 0.34
CA VAL A 59 6.63 9.20 -0.63
C VAL A 59 6.84 7.69 -0.79
N LEU A 60 8.09 7.23 -0.95
CA LEU A 60 8.42 5.80 -1.06
C LEU A 60 7.99 5.01 0.17
N LYS A 61 8.18 5.56 1.38
CA LYS A 61 7.69 4.92 2.60
C LYS A 61 6.16 4.79 2.58
N MET A 62 5.43 5.84 2.18
CA MET A 62 3.98 5.80 2.04
C MET A 62 3.52 4.76 1.02
N CYS A 63 4.14 4.74 -0.16
CA CYS A 63 3.87 3.75 -1.19
C CYS A 63 4.09 2.31 -0.70
N LEU A 64 5.15 2.08 0.09
CA LEU A 64 5.49 0.76 0.61
C LEU A 64 4.46 0.23 1.62
N ILE A 65 3.96 1.12 2.49
CA ILE A 65 3.14 0.71 3.64
C ILE A 65 1.63 0.84 3.40
N HIS A 66 1.19 1.50 2.31
CA HIS A 66 -0.20 1.93 2.15
C HIS A 66 -1.21 0.79 2.25
N ASP A 67 -0.88 -0.39 1.76
CA ASP A 67 -1.74 -1.56 1.74
C ASP A 67 -1.38 -2.63 2.80
N TRP A 68 -0.49 -2.32 3.77
CA TRP A 68 -0.11 -3.30 4.80
C TRP A 68 -1.31 -3.80 5.63
N GLY A 69 -2.32 -2.98 5.83
CA GLY A 69 -3.57 -3.37 6.48
C GLY A 69 -4.24 -4.56 5.80
N GLU A 70 -4.13 -4.65 4.48
CA GLU A 70 -4.71 -5.73 3.68
C GLU A 70 -4.03 -7.09 3.90
N ALA A 71 -2.81 -7.13 4.48
CA ALA A 71 -2.21 -8.37 4.95
C ALA A 71 -3.05 -9.08 6.02
N VAL A 72 -3.93 -8.34 6.70
CA VAL A 72 -4.84 -8.84 7.73
C VAL A 72 -6.28 -8.91 7.24
N THR A 73 -6.75 -7.87 6.55
CA THR A 73 -8.16 -7.75 6.12
C THR A 73 -8.44 -8.34 4.74
N GLY A 74 -7.42 -8.50 3.90
CA GLY A 74 -7.57 -8.75 2.46
C GLY A 74 -7.93 -7.48 1.68
N ASP A 75 -7.81 -7.53 0.35
CA ASP A 75 -8.23 -6.44 -0.53
C ASP A 75 -9.75 -6.44 -0.69
N ILE A 76 -10.37 -5.28 -0.47
CA ILE A 76 -11.78 -5.03 -0.78
C ILE A 76 -11.80 -3.93 -1.85
N PRO A 77 -12.33 -4.19 -3.06
CA PRO A 77 -12.45 -3.18 -4.10
C PRO A 77 -13.09 -1.90 -3.57
N SER A 78 -12.50 -0.75 -3.87
CA SER A 78 -12.91 0.54 -3.30
C SER A 78 -14.39 0.88 -3.53
N PHE A 79 -14.98 0.41 -4.63
CA PHE A 79 -16.41 0.57 -4.94
C PHE A 79 -17.35 -0.33 -4.12
N LEU A 80 -16.80 -1.31 -3.38
CA LEU A 80 -17.54 -2.18 -2.46
C LEU A 80 -17.27 -1.84 -0.99
N LYS A 81 -16.27 -0.98 -0.69
CA LYS A 81 -15.93 -0.60 0.69
C LYS A 81 -17.10 0.13 1.38
N THR A 82 -17.34 -0.25 2.63
CA THR A 82 -18.27 0.41 3.56
C THR A 82 -17.49 1.11 4.67
N GLY A 83 -18.16 1.99 5.43
CA GLY A 83 -17.53 2.62 6.61
C GLY A 83 -17.05 1.63 7.67
N GLY A 84 -17.69 0.46 7.75
CA GLY A 84 -17.25 -0.63 8.63
C GLY A 84 -15.94 -1.27 8.17
N ASP A 85 -15.71 -1.34 6.86
CA ASP A 85 -14.47 -1.89 6.30
C ASP A 85 -13.29 -0.93 6.52
N GLU A 86 -13.51 0.38 6.40
CA GLU A 86 -12.50 1.41 6.70
C GLU A 86 -12.08 1.36 8.18
N ALA A 87 -13.02 1.21 9.10
CA ALA A 87 -12.73 1.06 10.52
C ALA A 87 -11.91 -0.21 10.81
N ARG A 88 -12.26 -1.34 10.18
CA ARG A 88 -11.52 -2.61 10.32
C ARG A 88 -10.10 -2.52 9.75
N GLU A 89 -9.93 -1.82 8.65
CA GLU A 89 -8.63 -1.58 8.03
C GLU A 89 -7.73 -0.72 8.94
N LEU A 90 -8.30 0.32 9.55
CA LEU A 90 -7.59 1.17 10.52
C LEU A 90 -7.20 0.38 11.78
N ASP A 91 -8.09 -0.43 12.33
CA ASP A 91 -7.80 -1.31 13.46
C ASP A 91 -6.69 -2.32 13.12
N ALA A 92 -6.69 -2.88 11.91
CA ALA A 92 -5.66 -3.77 11.42
C ALA A 92 -4.30 -3.07 11.34
N ILE A 93 -4.27 -1.84 10.85
CA ILE A 93 -3.04 -1.01 10.79
C ILE A 93 -2.50 -0.77 12.20
N HIS A 94 -3.32 -0.37 13.15
CA HIS A 94 -2.89 -0.17 14.55
C HIS A 94 -2.37 -1.46 15.19
N ALA A 95 -3.03 -2.58 14.94
CA ALA A 95 -2.57 -3.88 15.41
C ALA A 95 -1.23 -4.31 14.80
N LEU A 96 -0.96 -3.94 13.53
CA LEU A 96 0.31 -4.20 12.87
C LEU A 96 1.43 -3.30 13.41
N THR A 97 1.19 -2.00 13.53
CA THR A 97 2.21 -1.05 14.01
C THR A 97 2.64 -1.34 15.44
N ALA A 98 1.71 -1.76 16.31
CA ALA A 98 1.98 -2.19 17.67
C ALA A 98 2.94 -3.40 17.78
N LYS A 99 3.08 -4.20 16.72
CA LYS A 99 4.05 -5.31 16.66
C LYS A 99 5.49 -4.83 16.42
N LEU A 100 5.67 -3.57 16.08
CA LEU A 100 6.96 -2.94 15.79
C LEU A 100 7.20 -1.75 16.73
N PRO A 101 7.38 -1.96 18.04
CA PRO A 101 7.42 -0.87 19.03
C PRO A 101 8.48 0.19 18.73
N ASP A 102 9.62 -0.21 18.14
CA ASP A 102 10.68 0.72 17.74
C ASP A 102 10.31 1.62 16.54
N ARG A 103 9.27 1.28 15.81
CA ARG A 103 8.82 1.97 14.60
C ARG A 103 7.37 2.47 14.69
N GLU A 104 6.65 2.11 15.75
CA GLU A 104 5.22 2.37 15.91
C GLU A 104 4.86 3.85 15.72
N ALA A 105 5.60 4.73 16.40
CA ALA A 105 5.36 6.18 16.32
C ALA A 105 5.58 6.73 14.90
N GLU A 106 6.63 6.30 14.21
CA GLU A 106 6.91 6.69 12.81
C GLU A 106 5.81 6.20 11.88
N LEU A 107 5.43 4.93 12.00
CA LEU A 107 4.39 4.33 11.14
C LEU A 107 3.03 4.99 11.36
N ASN A 108 2.63 5.19 12.60
CA ASN A 108 1.36 5.86 12.91
C ASN A 108 1.34 7.31 12.39
N ALA A 109 2.46 8.04 12.46
CA ALA A 109 2.57 9.39 11.91
C ALA A 109 2.44 9.39 10.38
N LEU A 110 3.05 8.42 9.69
CA LEU A 110 2.91 8.27 8.23
C LEU A 110 1.47 7.95 7.83
N TYR A 111 0.82 7.00 8.51
CA TYR A 111 -0.59 6.67 8.23
C TYR A 111 -1.52 7.86 8.49
N ALA A 112 -1.32 8.61 9.57
CA ALA A 112 -2.10 9.81 9.85
C ALA A 112 -1.95 10.87 8.74
N GLU A 113 -0.73 11.08 8.24
CA GLU A 113 -0.46 12.00 7.12
C GLU A 113 -1.09 11.52 5.82
N MET A 114 -0.99 10.22 5.54
CA MET A 114 -1.61 9.60 4.36
C MET A 114 -3.13 9.73 4.39
N GLU A 115 -3.76 9.57 5.55
CA GLU A 115 -5.21 9.73 5.72
C GLU A 115 -5.64 11.19 5.57
N ALA A 116 -4.92 12.13 6.17
CA ALA A 116 -5.22 13.56 6.08
C ALA A 116 -5.11 14.10 4.65
N ARG A 117 -4.18 13.58 3.84
CA ARG A 117 -3.94 14.00 2.43
C ARG A 117 -3.74 15.51 2.26
N GLU A 118 -3.11 16.13 3.22
CA GLU A 118 -2.85 17.59 3.19
C GLU A 118 -1.49 17.92 2.60
N THR A 119 -0.47 17.10 2.92
CA THR A 119 0.89 17.32 2.42
C THR A 119 1.03 16.98 0.93
N PRO A 120 1.97 17.60 0.20
CA PRO A 120 2.27 17.25 -1.19
C PRO A 120 2.65 15.77 -1.35
N GLU A 121 3.43 15.23 -0.41
CA GLU A 121 3.85 13.83 -0.40
C GLU A 121 2.67 12.88 -0.28
N ALA A 122 1.73 13.16 0.64
CA ALA A 122 0.53 12.34 0.82
C ALA A 122 -0.40 12.39 -0.40
N LYS A 123 -0.51 13.55 -1.04
CA LYS A 123 -1.26 13.68 -2.31
C LYS A 123 -0.58 12.92 -3.44
N PHE A 124 0.76 13.00 -3.51
CA PHE A 124 1.53 12.39 -4.58
C PHE A 124 1.50 10.86 -4.50
N TYR A 125 1.77 10.26 -3.33
CA TYR A 125 1.65 8.81 -3.19
C TYR A 125 0.26 8.31 -3.60
N LYS A 126 -0.80 9.03 -3.19
CA LYS A 126 -2.17 8.63 -3.53
C LYS A 126 -2.48 8.76 -5.02
N ALA A 127 -1.88 9.74 -5.68
CA ALA A 127 -1.96 9.86 -7.13
C ALA A 127 -1.27 8.68 -7.84
N LEU A 128 -0.10 8.25 -7.34
CA LEU A 128 0.62 7.09 -7.88
C LEU A 128 -0.16 5.78 -7.70
N ASP A 129 -0.73 5.55 -6.51
CA ASP A 129 -1.58 4.41 -6.22
C ASP A 129 -2.74 4.30 -7.21
N ARG A 130 -3.47 5.40 -7.42
CA ARG A 130 -4.58 5.45 -8.37
C ARG A 130 -4.15 5.28 -9.83
N LEU A 131 -3.03 5.92 -10.20
CA LEU A 131 -2.49 5.83 -11.55
C LEU A 131 -2.05 4.41 -11.89
N GLU A 132 -1.40 3.73 -10.93
CA GLU A 132 -1.00 2.33 -11.09
C GLU A 132 -2.22 1.43 -11.36
N ALA A 133 -3.30 1.59 -10.59
CA ALA A 133 -4.52 0.82 -10.79
C ALA A 133 -5.12 1.05 -12.19
N VAL A 134 -5.13 2.29 -12.69
CA VAL A 134 -5.60 2.62 -14.05
C VAL A 134 -4.71 1.96 -15.12
N ILE A 135 -3.38 2.03 -14.96
CA ILE A 135 -2.44 1.39 -15.87
C ILE A 135 -2.68 -0.13 -15.89
N GLN A 136 -2.82 -0.76 -14.72
CA GLN A 136 -3.04 -2.20 -14.61
C GLN A 136 -4.34 -2.63 -15.29
N HIS A 137 -5.42 -1.89 -15.12
CA HIS A 137 -6.67 -2.19 -15.81
C HIS A 137 -6.54 -2.08 -17.35
N ASN A 138 -5.75 -1.12 -17.84
CA ASN A 138 -5.51 -0.96 -19.28
C ASN A 138 -4.61 -2.06 -19.87
N GLU A 139 -3.76 -2.68 -19.04
CA GLU A 139 -2.90 -3.80 -19.45
C GLU A 139 -3.62 -5.16 -19.37
N ALA A 140 -4.75 -5.23 -18.69
CA ALA A 140 -5.54 -6.45 -18.58
C ALA A 140 -6.11 -6.88 -19.94
N PRO A 141 -6.26 -8.20 -20.20
CA PRO A 141 -6.93 -8.68 -21.40
C PRO A 141 -8.37 -8.16 -21.47
N MET A 142 -8.85 -7.81 -22.68
CA MET A 142 -10.22 -7.32 -22.87
C MET A 142 -11.31 -8.34 -22.50
N SER A 143 -10.93 -9.60 -22.28
CA SER A 143 -11.82 -10.69 -21.87
C SER A 143 -12.00 -10.81 -20.36
N THR A 144 -11.30 -9.99 -19.57
CA THR A 144 -11.35 -10.04 -18.09
C THR A 144 -12.37 -9.08 -17.49
#